data_2d1aab5d32372affc57157b01ba2c209
#
_entry.id   2d1aab5d32372affc57157b01ba2c209
#
_cell.length_a   1.000
_cell.length_b   1.000
_cell.length_c   1.000
_cell.angle_alpha   90.00
_cell.angle_beta   90.00
_cell.angle_gamma   90.00
#
_symmetry.space_group_name_H-M   'P 1'
#
loop_
_entity.id
_entity.type
_entity.pdbx_description
1 polymer ?
#
loop_
_entity_poly.entity_id
_entity_poly.type
_entity_poly.pdbx_seq_one_letter_code
_entity_poly.pdbx_strand_id
1 'polypeptide(L)'
;MLTFFRKKMKGIMIVVAVVFVASMFYGVAATRFAGGGSGSGRITGLAKVNGQEVSPYRYREIMNRLLGQFGQNLGPQELAFVQNMALGQAIDFTIILKEAKHNVRISNQEVKMAVDGIMKQEKIASESDLANALKQIGLTMSKFKEMIKNELLVQKMVTKIQGEAKVSPNDLREVKASHILVSTEAMAKEVLAKVKANGNFAALAKKYSQDPGSKDKGGDLGFFASGMMVEPFEKAAFALKVNEISDIVKSAFGYHIIKVTDSRLRKFEGKEEDVEKAAMQEKQTKAFRGWFNDLKGKAKIEIINPMLKAHDLRIKGQAFEAVKAYKKAISQEPGNAYLRVFLADTYSAVGQTKEAVAEYEAAISVDGGNPGLYMTLAAYYERSKETQKAIKEYERASMVAGENKAVREQLLKKFKELKAYSAAKKEQAEISKIEKKEAFEKELKGE
;
A
#
# COMPACT_ATOMS: atom_id res chain seq x y z
N MET A 1 2.06 -11.64 -33.83
CA MET A 1 1.81 -11.21 -32.44
C MET A 1 3.09 -10.97 -31.62
N LEU A 2 4.05 -11.88 -31.61
CA LEU A 2 5.33 -11.73 -30.86
C LEU A 2 6.17 -10.49 -31.25
N THR A 3 6.13 -10.05 -32.51
CA THR A 3 6.84 -8.85 -32.98
C THR A 3 6.21 -7.54 -32.52
N PHE A 4 4.88 -7.49 -32.36
CA PHE A 4 4.15 -6.33 -31.83
C PHE A 4 4.39 -6.14 -30.33
N PHE A 5 4.44 -7.24 -29.56
CA PHE A 5 4.79 -7.21 -28.12
C PHE A 5 6.24 -6.76 -27.89
N ARG A 6 7.20 -7.22 -28.72
CA ARG A 6 8.60 -6.76 -28.64
C ARG A 6 8.75 -5.26 -28.90
N LYS A 7 7.96 -4.69 -29.81
CA LYS A 7 8.00 -3.25 -30.13
C LYS A 7 7.38 -2.39 -29.00
N LYS A 8 6.28 -2.84 -28.37
CA LYS A 8 5.67 -2.13 -27.23
C LYS A 8 6.43 -2.32 -25.91
N MET A 9 7.07 -3.47 -25.68
CA MET A 9 7.90 -3.69 -24.49
C MET A 9 9.09 -2.73 -24.39
N LYS A 10 9.70 -2.35 -25.53
CA LYS A 10 10.74 -1.31 -25.54
C LYS A 10 10.23 0.03 -25.03
N GLY A 11 9.00 0.42 -25.38
CA GLY A 11 8.37 1.65 -24.90
C GLY A 11 8.01 1.61 -23.39
N ILE A 12 7.48 0.49 -22.91
CA ILE A 12 7.10 0.31 -21.50
C ILE A 12 8.35 0.26 -20.60
N MET A 13 9.42 -0.40 -21.02
CA MET A 13 10.70 -0.42 -20.30
C MET A 13 11.31 0.98 -20.13
N ILE A 14 11.19 1.82 -21.16
CA ILE A 14 11.69 3.22 -21.13
C ILE A 14 10.83 4.05 -20.17
N VAL A 15 9.49 3.92 -20.19
CA VAL A 15 8.57 4.72 -19.35
C VAL A 15 8.79 4.48 -17.86
N VAL A 16 9.03 3.24 -17.43
CA VAL A 16 9.24 2.95 -16.00
C VAL A 16 10.62 3.40 -15.52
N ALA A 17 11.66 3.21 -16.34
CA ALA A 17 13.00 3.73 -16.03
C ALA A 17 13.03 5.26 -15.96
N VAL A 18 12.19 5.91 -16.75
CA VAL A 18 12.08 7.36 -16.82
C VAL A 18 11.32 7.95 -15.62
N VAL A 19 10.20 7.37 -15.22
CA VAL A 19 9.50 7.75 -13.97
C VAL A 19 10.44 7.61 -12.77
N PHE A 20 11.31 6.61 -12.80
CA PHE A 20 12.36 6.39 -11.80
C PHE A 20 13.35 7.57 -11.72
N VAL A 21 13.81 8.07 -12.86
CA VAL A 21 14.84 9.14 -12.91
C VAL A 21 14.22 10.52 -12.72
N ALA A 22 13.04 10.78 -13.29
CA ALA A 22 12.31 12.02 -13.03
C ALA A 22 12.09 12.21 -11.52
N SER A 23 11.71 11.15 -10.79
CA SER A 23 11.55 11.21 -9.32
C SER A 23 12.87 11.51 -8.58
N MET A 24 14.02 11.09 -9.10
CA MET A 24 15.33 11.43 -8.54
C MET A 24 15.66 12.92 -8.69
N PHE A 25 15.40 13.52 -9.84
CA PHE A 25 15.73 14.94 -10.09
C PHE A 25 14.72 15.89 -9.45
N TYR A 26 13.43 15.59 -9.51
CA TYR A 26 12.39 16.42 -8.89
C TYR A 26 12.40 16.33 -7.36
N GLY A 27 12.72 15.18 -6.78
CA GLY A 27 12.77 14.98 -5.33
C GLY A 27 13.86 15.79 -4.62
N VAL A 28 14.98 16.08 -5.28
CA VAL A 28 16.08 16.91 -4.70
C VAL A 28 15.68 18.38 -4.60
N ALA A 29 14.88 18.91 -5.52
CA ALA A 29 14.36 20.27 -5.42
C ALA A 29 13.36 20.42 -4.26
N ALA A 30 12.51 19.43 -4.03
CA ALA A 30 11.52 19.44 -2.96
C ALA A 30 12.13 19.33 -1.54
N THR A 31 13.22 18.57 -1.38
CA THR A 31 13.87 18.40 -0.06
C THR A 31 14.68 19.63 0.40
N ARG A 32 15.00 20.57 -0.50
CA ARG A 32 15.60 21.86 -0.12
C ARG A 32 14.60 22.86 0.47
N PHE A 33 13.28 22.67 0.22
CA PHE A 33 12.21 23.54 0.72
C PHE A 33 11.48 23.00 1.94
N ALA A 34 11.61 21.72 2.28
CA ALA A 34 11.09 21.17 3.52
C ALA A 34 12.06 21.53 4.66
N GLY A 35 11.93 22.76 5.13
CA GLY A 35 12.74 23.33 6.17
C GLY A 35 12.61 22.62 7.50
N GLY A 36 13.73 22.49 8.21
CA GLY A 36 13.76 22.32 9.65
C GLY A 36 13.80 20.88 10.14
N GLY A 37 14.92 20.26 9.98
CA GLY A 37 15.30 19.02 10.66
C GLY A 37 16.64 18.55 10.15
N SER A 38 17.72 19.02 10.75
CA SER A 38 19.11 18.64 10.43
C SER A 38 19.36 17.18 10.81
N GLY A 39 18.74 16.29 10.03
CA GLY A 39 18.90 14.85 10.12
C GLY A 39 19.32 14.27 8.77
N SER A 40 20.39 14.83 8.14
CA SER A 40 21.09 14.16 7.04
C SER A 40 21.95 13.00 7.54
N GLY A 41 21.49 12.27 8.56
CA GLY A 41 22.07 11.01 8.96
C GLY A 41 22.03 10.07 7.75
N ARG A 42 23.20 9.56 7.33
CA ARG A 42 23.27 8.45 6.38
C ARG A 42 22.27 7.39 6.86
N ILE A 43 21.15 7.23 6.13
CA ILE A 43 20.19 6.16 6.39
C ILE A 43 20.91 4.87 5.96
N THR A 44 21.74 4.34 6.85
CA THR A 44 22.43 3.06 6.69
C THR A 44 21.65 2.01 7.47
N GLY A 45 21.55 0.80 6.93
CA GLY A 45 20.95 -0.31 7.64
C GLY A 45 19.43 -0.21 7.77
N LEU A 46 18.70 -0.04 6.66
CA LEU A 46 17.24 -0.05 6.66
C LEU A 46 16.65 -1.41 7.04
N ALA A 47 16.99 -2.40 6.24
CA ALA A 47 16.56 -3.80 6.39
C ALA A 47 17.49 -4.73 5.61
N LYS A 48 17.44 -6.03 5.92
CA LYS A 48 18.07 -7.11 5.15
C LYS A 48 17.00 -8.10 4.69
N VAL A 49 17.17 -8.59 3.46
CA VAL A 49 16.36 -9.65 2.86
C VAL A 49 17.28 -10.82 2.54
N ASN A 50 17.13 -11.93 3.23
CA ASN A 50 18.02 -13.10 3.09
C ASN A 50 19.51 -12.73 3.18
N GLY A 51 19.86 -11.80 4.08
CA GLY A 51 21.20 -11.29 4.29
C GLY A 51 21.63 -10.13 3.36
N GLN A 52 20.93 -9.87 2.25
CA GLN A 52 21.20 -8.75 1.35
C GLN A 52 20.57 -7.46 1.89
N GLU A 53 21.34 -6.37 1.92
CA GLU A 53 20.84 -5.06 2.36
C GLU A 53 19.85 -4.46 1.37
N VAL A 54 18.77 -3.87 1.92
CA VAL A 54 17.82 -3.04 1.16
C VAL A 54 18.49 -1.72 0.81
N SER A 55 18.46 -1.35 -0.47
CA SER A 55 19.13 -0.15 -0.96
C SER A 55 18.53 1.14 -0.38
N PRO A 56 19.32 1.99 0.31
CA PRO A 56 18.85 3.29 0.77
C PRO A 56 18.41 4.23 -0.36
N TYR A 57 19.04 4.12 -1.52
CA TYR A 57 18.65 4.88 -2.72
C TYR A 57 17.26 4.47 -3.21
N ARG A 58 16.99 3.15 -3.27
CA ARG A 58 15.66 2.65 -3.66
C ARG A 58 14.57 3.08 -2.69
N TYR A 59 14.85 2.99 -1.40
CA TYR A 59 13.94 3.47 -0.37
C TYR A 59 13.63 4.97 -0.54
N ARG A 60 14.65 5.81 -0.72
CA ARG A 60 14.49 7.25 -0.90
C ARG A 60 13.70 7.59 -2.17
N GLU A 61 13.98 6.91 -3.27
CA GLU A 61 13.25 7.07 -4.53
C GLU A 61 11.77 6.76 -4.35
N ILE A 62 11.44 5.61 -3.74
CA ILE A 62 10.06 5.23 -3.46
C ILE A 62 9.40 6.25 -2.51
N MET A 63 10.11 6.70 -1.50
CA MET A 63 9.66 7.70 -0.54
C MET A 63 9.28 9.02 -1.25
N ASN A 64 10.15 9.53 -2.12
CA ASN A 64 9.90 10.76 -2.88
C ASN A 64 8.68 10.62 -3.80
N ARG A 65 8.55 9.48 -4.47
CA ARG A 65 7.38 9.18 -5.32
C ARG A 65 6.08 9.17 -4.52
N LEU A 66 6.08 8.51 -3.36
CA LEU A 66 4.91 8.46 -2.47
C LEU A 66 4.58 9.85 -1.92
N LEU A 67 5.57 10.63 -1.50
CA LEU A 67 5.36 12.02 -1.05
C LEU A 67 4.74 12.89 -2.16
N GLY A 68 5.15 12.68 -3.42
CA GLY A 68 4.52 13.34 -4.57
C GLY A 68 3.05 12.94 -4.77
N GLN A 69 2.66 11.72 -4.42
CA GLN A 69 1.28 11.22 -4.53
C GLN A 69 0.39 11.66 -3.35
N PHE A 70 0.91 11.60 -2.12
CA PHE A 70 0.16 11.93 -0.91
C PHE A 70 0.17 13.43 -0.56
N GLY A 71 1.03 14.22 -1.19
CA GLY A 71 1.26 15.63 -0.89
C GLY A 71 2.42 15.84 0.09
N GLN A 72 2.90 17.08 0.18
CA GLN A 72 4.06 17.45 1.00
C GLN A 72 3.69 17.82 2.44
N ASN A 73 2.43 18.12 2.72
CA ASN A 73 1.93 18.56 4.02
C ASN A 73 1.37 17.40 4.84
N LEU A 74 2.13 16.30 4.94
CA LEU A 74 1.75 15.14 5.74
C LEU A 74 2.01 15.41 7.23
N GLY A 75 1.04 15.05 8.06
CA GLY A 75 1.27 14.95 9.49
C GLY A 75 2.21 13.80 9.85
N PRO A 76 2.69 13.74 11.10
CA PRO A 76 3.65 12.72 11.53
C PRO A 76 3.14 11.28 11.34
N GLN A 77 1.85 11.05 11.53
CA GLN A 77 1.23 9.72 11.38
C GLN A 77 1.20 9.27 9.92
N GLU A 78 0.78 10.17 9.01
CA GLU A 78 0.77 9.92 7.58
C GLU A 78 2.19 9.71 7.07
N LEU A 79 3.16 10.50 7.54
CA LEU A 79 4.56 10.35 7.18
C LEU A 79 5.11 8.99 7.61
N ALA A 80 4.83 8.54 8.84
CA ALA A 80 5.23 7.23 9.33
C ALA A 80 4.61 6.08 8.50
N PHE A 81 3.35 6.24 8.07
CA PHE A 81 2.68 5.30 7.18
C PHE A 81 3.37 5.25 5.81
N VAL A 82 3.66 6.41 5.21
CA VAL A 82 4.38 6.51 3.92
C VAL A 82 5.79 5.92 4.02
N GLN A 83 6.50 6.16 5.12
CA GLN A 83 7.82 5.55 5.39
C GLN A 83 7.75 4.03 5.43
N ASN A 84 6.74 3.48 6.10
CA ASN A 84 6.54 2.03 6.16
C ASN A 84 6.17 1.43 4.80
N MET A 85 5.31 2.12 4.02
CA MET A 85 5.00 1.72 2.64
C MET A 85 6.26 1.72 1.76
N ALA A 86 7.08 2.77 1.86
CA ALA A 86 8.33 2.86 1.10
C ALA A 86 9.29 1.73 1.45
N LEU A 87 9.41 1.41 2.75
CA LEU A 87 10.22 0.28 3.21
C LEU A 87 9.69 -1.05 2.65
N GLY A 88 8.39 -1.27 2.73
CA GLY A 88 7.75 -2.48 2.20
C GLY A 88 8.03 -2.67 0.71
N GLN A 89 7.84 -1.62 -0.09
CA GLN A 89 8.13 -1.67 -1.53
C GLN A 89 9.64 -1.88 -1.83
N ALA A 90 10.53 -1.27 -1.04
CA ALA A 90 11.98 -1.47 -1.21
C ALA A 90 12.42 -2.90 -0.84
N ILE A 91 11.79 -3.49 0.18
CA ILE A 91 11.97 -4.91 0.54
C ILE A 91 11.47 -5.80 -0.59
N ASP A 92 10.25 -5.58 -1.10
CA ASP A 92 9.64 -6.34 -2.19
C ASP A 92 10.52 -6.30 -3.46
N PHE A 93 11.02 -5.11 -3.82
CA PHE A 93 11.98 -4.96 -4.90
C PHE A 93 13.24 -5.80 -4.68
N THR A 94 13.79 -5.80 -3.46
CA THR A 94 15.02 -6.55 -3.11
C THR A 94 14.79 -8.05 -3.20
N ILE A 95 13.60 -8.53 -2.79
CA ILE A 95 13.19 -9.94 -2.93
C ILE A 95 13.19 -10.35 -4.40
N ILE A 96 12.48 -9.59 -5.25
CA ILE A 96 12.39 -9.86 -6.69
C ILE A 96 13.75 -9.76 -7.36
N LEU A 97 14.56 -8.74 -7.02
CA LEU A 97 15.88 -8.53 -7.60
C LEU A 97 16.82 -9.72 -7.34
N LYS A 98 16.78 -10.28 -6.13
CA LYS A 98 17.60 -11.44 -5.78
C LYS A 98 17.24 -12.62 -6.68
N GLU A 99 15.97 -12.90 -6.88
CA GLU A 99 15.48 -13.96 -7.75
C GLU A 99 15.81 -13.66 -9.23
N ALA A 100 15.62 -12.41 -9.65
CA ALA A 100 15.91 -11.97 -11.01
C ALA A 100 17.38 -12.13 -11.39
N LYS A 101 18.33 -11.87 -10.48
CA LYS A 101 19.77 -12.06 -10.72
C LYS A 101 20.15 -13.51 -11.07
N HIS A 102 19.38 -14.48 -10.60
CA HIS A 102 19.60 -15.90 -10.92
C HIS A 102 18.91 -16.34 -12.21
N ASN A 103 17.73 -15.79 -12.51
CA ASN A 103 16.83 -16.31 -13.53
C ASN A 103 16.80 -15.53 -14.85
N VAL A 104 17.32 -14.30 -14.87
CA VAL A 104 17.36 -13.45 -16.08
C VAL A 104 18.71 -12.74 -16.22
N ARG A 105 19.01 -12.27 -17.43
CA ARG A 105 20.25 -11.55 -17.74
C ARG A 105 19.93 -10.24 -18.44
N ILE A 106 20.70 -9.21 -18.13
CA ILE A 106 20.66 -7.90 -18.78
C ILE A 106 22.06 -7.60 -19.34
N SER A 107 22.13 -7.32 -20.63
CA SER A 107 23.37 -6.95 -21.32
C SER A 107 23.73 -5.49 -21.07
N ASN A 108 25.01 -5.17 -21.26
CA ASN A 108 25.47 -3.77 -21.19
C ASN A 108 24.80 -2.88 -22.26
N GLN A 109 24.42 -3.45 -23.40
CA GLN A 109 23.69 -2.72 -24.45
C GLN A 109 22.28 -2.34 -23.99
N GLU A 110 21.54 -3.25 -23.29
CA GLU A 110 20.23 -2.93 -22.71
C GLU A 110 20.34 -1.80 -21.68
N VAL A 111 21.38 -1.83 -20.84
CA VAL A 111 21.64 -0.75 -19.86
C VAL A 111 21.93 0.57 -20.57
N LYS A 112 22.79 0.55 -21.62
CA LYS A 112 23.10 1.75 -22.39
C LYS A 112 21.84 2.33 -23.04
N MET A 113 21.05 1.50 -23.72
CA MET A 113 19.79 1.94 -24.33
C MET A 113 18.82 2.56 -23.32
N ALA A 114 18.75 2.02 -22.10
CA ALA A 114 17.91 2.59 -21.05
C ALA A 114 18.45 3.97 -20.58
N VAL A 115 19.75 4.10 -20.39
CA VAL A 115 20.41 5.37 -20.04
C VAL A 115 20.21 6.43 -21.15
N ASP A 116 20.42 6.07 -22.41
CA ASP A 116 20.21 6.95 -23.57
C ASP A 116 18.74 7.42 -23.66
N GLY A 117 17.80 6.50 -23.37
CA GLY A 117 16.37 6.81 -23.30
C GLY A 117 16.04 7.82 -22.21
N ILE A 118 16.63 7.68 -21.04
CA ILE A 118 16.50 8.63 -19.93
C ILE A 118 17.07 9.99 -20.30
N MET A 119 18.28 10.04 -20.83
CA MET A 119 18.92 11.29 -21.26
C MET A 119 18.04 12.02 -22.28
N LYS A 120 17.49 11.32 -23.26
CA LYS A 120 16.58 11.90 -24.26
C LYS A 120 15.32 12.49 -23.64
N GLN A 121 14.71 11.78 -22.69
CA GLN A 121 13.47 12.24 -22.05
C GLN A 121 13.71 13.44 -21.13
N GLU A 122 14.79 13.41 -20.34
CA GLU A 122 15.15 14.51 -19.42
C GLU A 122 15.89 15.66 -20.14
N LYS A 123 16.02 15.58 -21.48
CA LYS A 123 16.73 16.56 -22.31
C LYS A 123 18.17 16.82 -21.88
N ILE A 124 18.85 15.78 -21.42
CA ILE A 124 20.25 15.80 -21.03
C ILE A 124 21.10 15.61 -22.30
N ALA A 125 21.95 16.59 -22.62
CA ALA A 125 22.63 16.63 -23.91
C ALA A 125 23.81 15.65 -24.01
N SER A 126 24.49 15.33 -22.90
CA SER A 126 25.67 14.47 -22.90
C SER A 126 25.78 13.58 -21.65
N GLU A 127 26.56 12.49 -21.75
CA GLU A 127 26.93 11.68 -20.56
C GLU A 127 27.67 12.49 -19.49
N SER A 128 28.42 13.55 -19.89
CA SER A 128 29.08 14.46 -18.96
C SER A 128 28.06 15.27 -18.15
N ASP A 129 27.01 15.80 -18.81
CA ASP A 129 25.94 16.53 -18.12
C ASP A 129 25.19 15.64 -17.17
N LEU A 130 24.89 14.39 -17.59
CA LEU A 130 24.31 13.39 -16.71
C LEU A 130 25.20 13.11 -15.50
N ALA A 131 26.53 12.91 -15.71
CA ALA A 131 27.46 12.66 -14.63
C ALA A 131 27.53 13.83 -13.64
N ASN A 132 27.49 15.07 -14.13
CA ASN A 132 27.47 16.27 -13.28
C ASN A 132 26.16 16.37 -12.47
N ALA A 133 25.00 16.11 -13.11
CA ALA A 133 23.72 16.10 -12.42
C ALA A 133 23.67 15.00 -11.33
N LEU A 134 24.15 13.80 -11.63
CA LEU A 134 24.24 12.69 -10.66
C LEU A 134 25.16 13.05 -9.47
N LYS A 135 26.31 13.72 -9.73
CA LYS A 135 27.23 14.16 -8.68
C LYS A 135 26.57 15.13 -7.70
N GLN A 136 25.69 16.01 -8.17
CA GLN A 136 24.95 16.95 -7.31
C GLN A 136 24.07 16.23 -6.28
N ILE A 137 23.59 15.03 -6.60
CA ILE A 137 22.76 14.19 -5.71
C ILE A 137 23.58 13.08 -5.03
N GLY A 138 24.91 13.13 -5.13
CA GLY A 138 25.81 12.17 -4.48
C GLY A 138 25.85 10.79 -5.15
N LEU A 139 25.52 10.69 -6.45
CA LEU A 139 25.59 9.45 -7.22
C LEU A 139 26.75 9.47 -8.22
N THR A 140 27.39 8.32 -8.41
CA THR A 140 28.34 8.09 -9.51
C THR A 140 27.62 7.49 -10.72
N MET A 141 28.15 7.70 -11.92
CA MET A 141 27.65 7.07 -13.15
C MET A 141 27.62 5.53 -13.05
N SER A 142 28.63 4.93 -12.41
CA SER A 142 28.67 3.48 -12.20
C SER A 142 27.51 2.99 -11.32
N LYS A 143 27.26 3.69 -10.21
CA LYS A 143 26.15 3.34 -9.31
C LYS A 143 24.80 3.55 -9.97
N PHE A 144 24.65 4.60 -10.77
CA PHE A 144 23.46 4.85 -11.56
C PHE A 144 23.20 3.73 -12.58
N LYS A 145 24.23 3.34 -13.38
CA LYS A 145 24.12 2.23 -14.34
C LYS A 145 23.80 0.91 -13.63
N GLU A 146 24.32 0.67 -12.42
CA GLU A 146 23.95 -0.50 -11.59
C GLU A 146 22.48 -0.47 -11.19
N MET A 147 21.96 0.69 -10.77
CA MET A 147 20.54 0.85 -10.40
C MET A 147 19.62 0.59 -11.60
N ILE A 148 19.95 1.13 -12.77
CA ILE A 148 19.22 0.86 -14.02
C ILE A 148 19.24 -0.63 -14.36
N LYS A 149 20.40 -1.29 -14.25
CA LYS A 149 20.51 -2.74 -14.48
C LYS A 149 19.61 -3.53 -13.52
N ASN A 150 19.58 -3.16 -12.25
CA ASN A 150 18.73 -3.82 -11.26
C ASN A 150 17.24 -3.64 -11.56
N GLU A 151 16.83 -2.45 -12.02
CA GLU A 151 15.45 -2.18 -12.46
C GLU A 151 15.08 -3.06 -13.66
N LEU A 152 15.93 -3.11 -14.68
CA LEU A 152 15.72 -3.92 -15.86
C LEU A 152 15.64 -5.43 -15.53
N LEU A 153 16.45 -5.90 -14.57
CA LEU A 153 16.39 -7.28 -14.08
C LEU A 153 15.03 -7.60 -13.46
N VAL A 154 14.55 -6.72 -12.58
CA VAL A 154 13.24 -6.88 -11.93
C VAL A 154 12.11 -6.86 -12.95
N GLN A 155 12.10 -5.89 -13.87
CA GLN A 155 11.10 -5.81 -14.93
C GLN A 155 11.09 -7.05 -15.82
N LYS A 156 12.28 -7.52 -16.25
CA LYS A 156 12.41 -8.71 -17.09
C LYS A 156 11.91 -9.97 -16.37
N MET A 157 12.14 -10.07 -15.06
CA MET A 157 11.62 -11.16 -14.24
C MET A 157 10.10 -11.12 -14.14
N VAL A 158 9.52 -9.95 -13.83
CA VAL A 158 8.06 -9.76 -13.79
C VAL A 158 7.42 -10.11 -15.14
N THR A 159 7.98 -9.60 -16.24
CA THR A 159 7.51 -9.91 -17.60
C THR A 159 7.61 -11.40 -17.92
N LYS A 160 8.68 -12.08 -17.46
CA LYS A 160 8.83 -13.54 -17.63
C LYS A 160 7.69 -14.28 -16.94
N ILE A 161 7.43 -13.98 -15.66
CA ILE A 161 6.36 -14.63 -14.88
C ILE A 161 4.98 -14.33 -15.50
N GLN A 162 4.73 -13.09 -15.89
CA GLN A 162 3.48 -12.71 -16.55
C GLN A 162 3.31 -13.37 -17.93
N GLY A 163 4.42 -13.57 -18.66
CA GLY A 163 4.43 -14.22 -19.97
C GLY A 163 4.12 -15.73 -19.93
N GLU A 164 4.19 -16.36 -18.77
CA GLU A 164 3.81 -17.74 -18.55
C GLU A 164 2.27 -17.91 -18.43
N ALA A 165 1.54 -16.82 -18.23
CA ALA A 165 0.09 -16.82 -18.15
C ALA A 165 -0.53 -17.20 -19.51
N LYS A 166 -1.53 -18.09 -19.47
CA LYS A 166 -2.30 -18.50 -20.64
C LYS A 166 -3.79 -18.33 -20.35
N VAL A 167 -4.50 -17.77 -21.31
CA VAL A 167 -5.96 -17.70 -21.28
C VAL A 167 -6.54 -18.97 -21.88
N SER A 168 -7.43 -19.60 -21.16
CA SER A 168 -8.22 -20.74 -21.62
C SER A 168 -9.64 -20.30 -22.00
N PRO A 169 -10.39 -21.08 -22.78
CA PRO A 169 -11.79 -20.76 -23.09
C PRO A 169 -12.66 -20.54 -21.83
N ASN A 170 -12.34 -21.21 -20.73
CA ASN A 170 -13.06 -21.07 -19.46
C ASN A 170 -12.80 -19.71 -18.80
N ASP A 171 -11.69 -19.06 -19.06
CA ASP A 171 -11.39 -17.72 -18.54
C ASP A 171 -12.19 -16.62 -19.24
N LEU A 172 -12.75 -16.93 -20.40
CA LEU A 172 -13.53 -15.99 -21.21
C LEU A 172 -15.04 -16.09 -20.97
N ARG A 173 -15.50 -17.03 -20.13
CA ARG A 173 -16.91 -17.23 -19.88
C ARG A 173 -17.27 -17.26 -18.39
N GLU A 174 -18.53 -16.99 -18.12
CA GLU A 174 -19.19 -17.23 -16.83
C GLU A 174 -20.20 -18.37 -17.02
N VAL A 175 -20.34 -19.18 -16.00
CA VAL A 175 -21.39 -20.18 -15.91
C VAL A 175 -22.37 -19.83 -14.80
N LYS A 176 -23.66 -20.02 -15.06
CA LYS A 176 -24.71 -19.97 -14.03
C LYS A 176 -24.99 -21.40 -13.61
N ALA A 177 -24.88 -21.67 -12.31
CA ALA A 177 -25.14 -23.03 -11.82
C ALA A 177 -26.00 -23.02 -10.56
N SER A 178 -26.69 -24.12 -10.37
CA SER A 178 -27.30 -24.50 -9.09
C SER A 178 -26.61 -25.70 -8.53
N HIS A 179 -26.54 -25.81 -7.20
CA HIS A 179 -25.96 -26.97 -6.55
C HIS A 179 -26.77 -27.49 -5.36
N ILE A 180 -26.52 -28.74 -5.02
CA ILE A 180 -26.98 -29.40 -3.78
C ILE A 180 -25.71 -29.83 -3.03
N LEU A 181 -25.49 -29.30 -1.83
CA LEU A 181 -24.39 -29.65 -0.95
C LEU A 181 -24.88 -30.57 0.16
N VAL A 182 -24.24 -31.71 0.34
CA VAL A 182 -24.53 -32.63 1.43
C VAL A 182 -23.26 -33.13 2.11
N SER A 183 -23.35 -33.55 3.38
CA SER A 183 -22.18 -33.92 4.19
C SER A 183 -21.64 -35.33 3.89
N THR A 184 -22.43 -36.23 3.35
CA THR A 184 -22.02 -37.62 3.13
C THR A 184 -22.19 -38.07 1.67
N GLU A 185 -21.31 -38.97 1.24
CA GLU A 185 -21.37 -39.55 -0.10
C GLU A 185 -22.65 -40.39 -0.32
N ALA A 186 -23.10 -41.09 0.74
CA ALA A 186 -24.33 -41.89 0.68
C ALA A 186 -25.55 -41.01 0.37
N MET A 187 -25.68 -39.84 1.04
CA MET A 187 -26.75 -38.88 0.78
C MET A 187 -26.59 -38.25 -0.61
N ALA A 188 -25.37 -37.98 -1.06
CA ALA A 188 -25.14 -37.48 -2.42
C ALA A 188 -25.59 -38.48 -3.49
N LYS A 189 -25.34 -39.78 -3.31
CA LYS A 189 -25.80 -40.85 -4.20
C LYS A 189 -27.35 -40.93 -4.23
N GLU A 190 -27.99 -40.84 -3.08
CA GLU A 190 -29.46 -40.83 -2.98
C GLU A 190 -30.06 -39.62 -3.71
N VAL A 191 -29.54 -38.43 -3.46
CA VAL A 191 -30.02 -37.19 -4.06
C VAL A 191 -29.75 -37.18 -5.57
N LEU A 192 -28.56 -37.61 -6.02
CA LEU A 192 -28.26 -37.72 -7.44
C LEU A 192 -29.20 -38.68 -8.16
N ALA A 193 -29.55 -39.84 -7.58
CA ALA A 193 -30.53 -40.75 -8.16
C ALA A 193 -31.89 -40.09 -8.32
N LYS A 194 -32.35 -39.31 -7.36
CA LYS A 194 -33.59 -38.54 -7.45
C LYS A 194 -33.55 -37.44 -8.52
N VAL A 195 -32.43 -36.75 -8.65
CA VAL A 195 -32.21 -35.76 -9.69
C VAL A 195 -32.22 -36.42 -11.09
N LYS A 196 -31.53 -37.55 -11.26
CA LYS A 196 -31.49 -38.31 -12.53
C LYS A 196 -32.83 -38.95 -12.89
N ALA A 197 -33.71 -39.17 -11.91
CA ALA A 197 -35.08 -39.63 -12.13
C ALA A 197 -36.05 -38.46 -12.44
N ASN A 198 -35.56 -37.37 -13.02
CA ASN A 198 -36.33 -36.16 -13.37
C ASN A 198 -36.94 -35.40 -12.16
N GLY A 199 -36.39 -35.58 -10.97
CA GLY A 199 -36.76 -34.79 -9.82
C GLY A 199 -36.51 -33.30 -10.03
N ASN A 200 -37.36 -32.47 -9.50
CA ASN A 200 -37.16 -31.02 -9.53
C ASN A 200 -35.92 -30.63 -8.73
N PHE A 201 -34.89 -30.19 -9.42
CA PHE A 201 -33.59 -29.86 -8.80
C PHE A 201 -33.71 -28.81 -7.70
N ALA A 202 -34.50 -27.74 -7.94
CA ALA A 202 -34.70 -26.68 -6.96
C ALA A 202 -35.41 -27.15 -5.69
N ALA A 203 -36.43 -28.02 -5.85
CA ALA A 203 -37.10 -28.62 -4.71
C ALA A 203 -36.20 -29.55 -3.90
N LEU A 204 -35.37 -30.34 -4.60
CA LEU A 204 -34.38 -31.21 -3.96
C LEU A 204 -33.28 -30.40 -3.25
N ALA A 205 -32.84 -29.27 -3.83
CA ALA A 205 -31.90 -28.36 -3.20
C ALA A 205 -32.48 -27.78 -1.90
N LYS A 206 -33.69 -27.28 -1.92
CA LYS A 206 -34.40 -26.78 -0.73
C LYS A 206 -34.55 -27.85 0.36
N LYS A 207 -34.77 -29.10 -0.04
CA LYS A 207 -34.94 -30.20 0.92
C LYS A 207 -33.66 -30.73 1.50
N TYR A 208 -32.65 -30.94 0.67
CA TYR A 208 -31.45 -31.70 1.05
C TYR A 208 -30.18 -30.86 1.19
N SER A 209 -30.09 -29.68 0.52
CA SER A 209 -28.86 -28.88 0.55
C SER A 209 -28.57 -28.36 1.96
N GLN A 210 -27.30 -28.39 2.31
CA GLN A 210 -26.74 -27.81 3.54
C GLN A 210 -26.06 -26.47 3.29
N ASP A 211 -26.05 -25.97 2.04
CA ASP A 211 -25.51 -24.64 1.73
C ASP A 211 -26.51 -23.53 2.11
N PRO A 212 -26.23 -22.73 3.16
CA PRO A 212 -27.15 -21.69 3.61
C PRO A 212 -27.27 -20.54 2.61
N GLY A 213 -26.30 -20.36 1.72
CA GLY A 213 -26.30 -19.25 0.74
C GLY A 213 -27.26 -19.45 -0.43
N SER A 214 -27.47 -20.71 -0.83
CA SER A 214 -28.25 -21.05 -2.03
C SER A 214 -29.46 -21.98 -1.79
N LYS A 215 -29.51 -22.69 -0.68
CA LYS A 215 -30.57 -23.66 -0.37
C LYS A 215 -31.96 -23.13 -0.65
N ASP A 216 -32.31 -21.99 -0.07
CA ASP A 216 -33.66 -21.40 -0.15
C ASP A 216 -33.97 -20.84 -1.54
N LYS A 217 -32.94 -20.58 -2.34
CA LYS A 217 -33.02 -20.17 -3.74
C LYS A 217 -33.02 -21.38 -4.71
N GLY A 218 -33.26 -22.60 -4.20
CA GLY A 218 -33.22 -23.81 -5.02
C GLY A 218 -31.84 -24.21 -5.49
N GLY A 219 -30.82 -23.80 -4.74
CA GLY A 219 -29.40 -24.08 -5.02
C GLY A 219 -28.75 -23.07 -5.97
N ASP A 220 -29.46 -22.02 -6.44
CA ASP A 220 -28.92 -21.05 -7.42
C ASP A 220 -27.77 -20.21 -6.84
N LEU A 221 -26.60 -20.31 -7.48
CA LEU A 221 -25.39 -19.58 -7.16
C LEU A 221 -25.20 -18.31 -8.01
N GLY A 222 -26.07 -18.10 -9.00
CA GLY A 222 -25.88 -17.05 -10.00
C GLY A 222 -24.75 -17.35 -10.99
N PHE A 223 -24.31 -16.32 -11.72
CA PHE A 223 -23.16 -16.40 -12.61
C PHE A 223 -21.85 -16.27 -11.84
N PHE A 224 -20.87 -17.10 -12.16
CA PHE A 224 -19.52 -17.01 -11.64
C PHE A 224 -18.49 -17.31 -12.73
N ALA A 225 -17.33 -16.64 -12.62
CA ALA A 225 -16.18 -16.81 -13.50
C ALA A 225 -15.18 -17.80 -12.90
N SER A 226 -14.24 -18.26 -13.73
CA SER A 226 -13.11 -19.09 -13.28
C SER A 226 -12.32 -18.38 -12.16
N GLY A 227 -11.98 -19.15 -11.11
CA GLY A 227 -11.27 -18.68 -9.93
C GLY A 227 -12.16 -18.16 -8.78
N MET A 228 -13.50 -18.19 -8.94
CA MET A 228 -14.45 -17.76 -7.92
C MET A 228 -14.92 -18.90 -7.01
N MET A 229 -14.84 -20.15 -7.46
CA MET A 229 -15.26 -21.33 -6.71
C MET A 229 -14.07 -22.20 -6.31
N VAL A 230 -14.30 -23.12 -5.37
CA VAL A 230 -13.25 -24.12 -5.03
C VAL A 230 -12.95 -25.02 -6.23
N GLU A 231 -11.69 -25.35 -6.41
CA GLU A 231 -11.18 -26.01 -7.62
C GLU A 231 -11.97 -27.26 -8.07
N PRO A 232 -12.33 -28.25 -7.21
CA PRO A 232 -13.08 -29.40 -7.66
C PRO A 232 -14.48 -29.02 -8.21
N PHE A 233 -15.15 -28.07 -7.55
CA PHE A 233 -16.47 -27.58 -7.98
C PHE A 233 -16.36 -26.84 -9.31
N GLU A 234 -15.41 -25.93 -9.43
CA GLU A 234 -15.19 -25.12 -10.63
C GLU A 234 -14.89 -26.01 -11.84
N LYS A 235 -13.95 -26.94 -11.69
CA LYS A 235 -13.57 -27.88 -12.74
C LYS A 235 -14.78 -28.65 -13.26
N ALA A 236 -15.65 -29.14 -12.38
CA ALA A 236 -16.86 -29.85 -12.75
C ALA A 236 -17.86 -28.91 -13.44
N ALA A 237 -18.16 -27.74 -12.86
CA ALA A 237 -19.13 -26.80 -13.43
C ALA A 237 -18.73 -26.32 -14.85
N PHE A 238 -17.45 -26.01 -15.06
CA PHE A 238 -16.96 -25.57 -16.38
C PHE A 238 -16.82 -26.68 -17.42
N ALA A 239 -16.85 -27.96 -17.01
CA ALA A 239 -16.88 -29.10 -17.92
C ALA A 239 -18.28 -29.43 -18.44
N LEU A 240 -19.34 -29.01 -17.71
CA LEU A 240 -20.73 -29.30 -18.05
C LEU A 240 -21.24 -28.38 -19.17
N LYS A 241 -22.15 -28.93 -19.97
CA LYS A 241 -23.00 -28.16 -20.90
C LYS A 241 -24.18 -27.55 -20.15
N VAL A 242 -24.81 -26.55 -20.76
CA VAL A 242 -26.05 -25.97 -20.22
C VAL A 242 -27.12 -27.03 -20.07
N ASN A 243 -27.78 -27.07 -18.92
CA ASN A 243 -28.74 -28.07 -18.46
C ASN A 243 -28.19 -29.43 -18.09
N GLU A 244 -26.88 -29.62 -18.12
CA GLU A 244 -26.23 -30.86 -17.68
C GLU A 244 -26.04 -30.87 -16.16
N ILE A 245 -26.04 -32.09 -15.60
CA ILE A 245 -25.86 -32.35 -14.15
C ILE A 245 -24.60 -33.13 -13.97
N SER A 246 -23.79 -32.70 -12.99
CA SER A 246 -22.53 -33.38 -12.65
C SER A 246 -22.76 -34.76 -12.04
N ASP A 247 -21.73 -35.59 -12.05
CA ASP A 247 -21.57 -36.61 -11.06
C ASP A 247 -21.28 -35.98 -9.68
N ILE A 248 -21.10 -36.82 -8.66
CA ILE A 248 -20.81 -36.35 -7.30
C ILE A 248 -19.42 -35.72 -7.25
N VAL A 249 -19.36 -34.46 -6.85
CA VAL A 249 -18.10 -33.68 -6.73
C VAL A 249 -17.75 -33.52 -5.26
N LYS A 250 -16.60 -34.07 -4.83
CA LYS A 250 -16.10 -33.91 -3.47
C LYS A 250 -15.27 -32.66 -3.30
N SER A 251 -15.50 -31.89 -2.26
CA SER A 251 -14.70 -30.72 -1.86
C SER A 251 -14.42 -30.71 -0.36
N ALA A 252 -13.70 -29.68 0.12
CA ALA A 252 -13.52 -29.47 1.56
C ALA A 252 -14.83 -29.17 2.32
N PHE A 253 -15.89 -28.77 1.61
CA PHE A 253 -17.19 -28.44 2.20
C PHE A 253 -18.16 -29.62 2.23
N GLY A 254 -17.87 -30.72 1.54
CA GLY A 254 -18.74 -31.90 1.42
C GLY A 254 -18.86 -32.39 -0.02
N TYR A 255 -20.03 -32.91 -0.36
CA TYR A 255 -20.33 -33.53 -1.64
C TYR A 255 -21.37 -32.67 -2.39
N HIS A 256 -21.04 -32.29 -3.60
CA HIS A 256 -21.87 -31.41 -4.43
C HIS A 256 -22.47 -32.20 -5.60
N ILE A 257 -23.71 -31.89 -5.93
CA ILE A 257 -24.35 -32.18 -7.22
C ILE A 257 -24.59 -30.85 -7.89
N ILE A 258 -24.05 -30.64 -9.08
CA ILE A 258 -24.03 -29.34 -9.78
C ILE A 258 -24.89 -29.46 -11.04
N LYS A 259 -25.72 -28.46 -11.29
CA LYS A 259 -26.46 -28.29 -12.55
C LYS A 259 -26.08 -26.93 -13.13
N VAL A 260 -25.50 -26.91 -14.32
CA VAL A 260 -25.29 -25.68 -15.08
C VAL A 260 -26.60 -25.28 -15.75
N THR A 261 -27.09 -24.06 -15.52
CA THR A 261 -28.35 -23.56 -16.05
C THR A 261 -28.16 -22.56 -17.19
N ASP A 262 -27.05 -21.91 -17.29
CA ASP A 262 -26.69 -20.95 -18.34
C ASP A 262 -25.18 -20.80 -18.49
N SER A 263 -24.71 -20.25 -19.62
CA SER A 263 -23.33 -19.91 -19.88
C SER A 263 -23.24 -18.72 -20.84
N ARG A 264 -22.41 -17.74 -20.50
CA ARG A 264 -22.21 -16.53 -21.30
C ARG A 264 -20.75 -16.10 -21.33
N LEU A 265 -20.39 -15.23 -22.28
CA LEU A 265 -19.10 -14.52 -22.22
C LEU A 265 -19.06 -13.64 -20.98
N ARG A 266 -17.88 -13.60 -20.35
CA ARG A 266 -17.62 -12.68 -19.21
C ARG A 266 -17.85 -11.25 -19.65
N LYS A 267 -18.49 -10.47 -18.78
CA LYS A 267 -18.56 -9.02 -18.91
C LYS A 267 -17.43 -8.41 -18.09
N PHE A 268 -16.48 -7.77 -18.77
CA PHE A 268 -15.51 -6.88 -18.14
C PHE A 268 -16.05 -5.44 -18.29
N GLU A 269 -15.63 -4.55 -17.39
CA GLU A 269 -15.88 -3.13 -17.59
C GLU A 269 -15.12 -2.68 -18.85
N GLY A 270 -15.84 -2.43 -19.95
CA GLY A 270 -15.31 -2.08 -21.25
C GLY A 270 -16.08 -2.69 -22.43
N LYS A 271 -15.48 -2.61 -23.63
CA LYS A 271 -16.05 -3.17 -24.85
C LYS A 271 -15.82 -4.69 -24.91
N GLU A 272 -16.74 -5.43 -25.54
CA GLU A 272 -16.64 -6.89 -25.72
C GLU A 272 -15.33 -7.34 -26.42
N GLU A 273 -14.76 -6.49 -27.28
CA GLU A 273 -13.48 -6.73 -27.98
C GLU A 273 -12.26 -6.82 -27.04
N ASP A 274 -12.40 -6.39 -25.76
CA ASP A 274 -11.32 -6.38 -24.76
C ASP A 274 -11.37 -7.57 -23.77
N VAL A 275 -12.31 -8.51 -23.92
CA VAL A 275 -12.54 -9.64 -22.97
C VAL A 275 -11.27 -10.51 -22.84
N GLU A 276 -10.67 -10.91 -23.98
CA GLU A 276 -9.47 -11.72 -23.98
C GLU A 276 -8.28 -10.98 -23.34
N LYS A 277 -8.15 -9.69 -23.63
CA LYS A 277 -7.10 -8.84 -23.06
C LYS A 277 -7.27 -8.66 -21.55
N ALA A 278 -8.51 -8.44 -21.08
CA ALA A 278 -8.82 -8.33 -19.67
C ALA A 278 -8.57 -9.65 -18.92
N ALA A 279 -9.01 -10.78 -19.50
CA ALA A 279 -8.74 -12.10 -18.95
C ALA A 279 -7.23 -12.39 -18.88
N MET A 280 -6.46 -12.02 -19.93
CA MET A 280 -5.01 -12.13 -19.93
C MET A 280 -4.38 -11.30 -18.82
N GLN A 281 -4.80 -10.04 -18.63
CA GLN A 281 -4.29 -9.15 -17.59
C GLN A 281 -4.58 -9.70 -16.19
N GLU A 282 -5.77 -10.25 -15.97
CA GLU A 282 -6.15 -10.90 -14.71
C GLU A 282 -5.25 -12.13 -14.44
N LYS A 283 -5.06 -12.99 -15.44
CA LYS A 283 -4.16 -14.15 -15.32
C LYS A 283 -2.73 -13.77 -15.05
N GLN A 284 -2.21 -12.76 -15.73
CA GLN A 284 -0.86 -12.22 -15.49
C GLN A 284 -0.71 -11.69 -14.07
N THR A 285 -1.73 -10.96 -13.59
CA THR A 285 -1.76 -10.43 -12.22
C THR A 285 -1.80 -11.57 -11.19
N LYS A 286 -2.64 -12.59 -11.42
CA LYS A 286 -2.75 -13.77 -10.54
C LYS A 286 -1.46 -14.58 -10.52
N ALA A 287 -0.86 -14.83 -11.67
CA ALA A 287 0.42 -15.54 -11.79
C ALA A 287 1.54 -14.82 -11.05
N PHE A 288 1.68 -13.50 -11.27
CA PHE A 288 2.66 -12.68 -10.55
C PHE A 288 2.41 -12.67 -9.05
N ARG A 289 1.16 -12.46 -8.62
CA ARG A 289 0.81 -12.42 -7.18
C ARG A 289 1.09 -13.75 -6.48
N GLY A 290 0.73 -14.88 -7.11
CA GLY A 290 0.99 -16.21 -6.57
C GLY A 290 2.49 -16.46 -6.42
N TRP A 291 3.24 -16.25 -7.49
CA TRP A 291 4.69 -16.40 -7.49
C TRP A 291 5.37 -15.48 -6.45
N PHE A 292 4.96 -14.21 -6.38
CA PHE A 292 5.55 -13.25 -5.46
C PHE A 292 5.23 -13.57 -4.00
N ASN A 293 4.01 -14.02 -3.69
CA ASN A 293 3.62 -14.41 -2.33
C ASN A 293 4.44 -15.62 -1.86
N ASP A 294 4.65 -16.61 -2.71
CA ASP A 294 5.51 -17.77 -2.41
C ASP A 294 6.95 -17.35 -2.15
N LEU A 295 7.48 -16.45 -2.98
CA LEU A 295 8.83 -15.92 -2.84
C LEU A 295 8.98 -15.11 -1.55
N LYS A 296 8.03 -14.26 -1.24
CA LYS A 296 7.99 -13.43 -0.03
C LYS A 296 7.82 -14.28 1.24
N GLY A 297 6.99 -15.34 1.18
CA GLY A 297 6.79 -16.26 2.29
C GLY A 297 8.05 -17.03 2.70
N LYS A 298 8.97 -17.25 1.76
CA LYS A 298 10.27 -17.91 1.99
C LYS A 298 11.38 -16.93 2.37
N ALA A 299 11.14 -15.61 2.25
CA ALA A 299 12.17 -14.60 2.50
C ALA A 299 12.36 -14.34 3.99
N LYS A 300 13.60 -14.38 4.46
CA LYS A 300 13.97 -13.88 5.80
C LYS A 300 14.15 -12.38 5.74
N ILE A 301 13.20 -11.64 6.30
CA ILE A 301 13.19 -10.18 6.33
C ILE A 301 13.59 -9.72 7.74
N GLU A 302 14.59 -8.86 7.84
CA GLU A 302 15.06 -8.26 9.08
C GLU A 302 15.10 -6.74 8.93
N ILE A 303 14.19 -6.03 9.60
CA ILE A 303 14.21 -4.56 9.64
C ILE A 303 15.23 -4.14 10.71
N ILE A 304 16.28 -3.44 10.28
CA ILE A 304 17.43 -3.06 11.12
C ILE A 304 17.18 -1.69 11.75
N ASN A 305 16.68 -0.72 10.99
CA ASN A 305 16.39 0.63 11.49
C ASN A 305 15.30 0.56 12.56
N PRO A 306 15.57 1.02 13.81
CA PRO A 306 14.63 0.83 14.92
C PRO A 306 13.33 1.61 14.74
N MET A 307 13.36 2.82 14.16
CA MET A 307 12.16 3.62 13.89
C MET A 307 11.25 2.91 12.89
N LEU A 308 11.81 2.48 11.74
CA LEU A 308 11.05 1.76 10.72
C LEU A 308 10.53 0.41 11.23
N LYS A 309 11.33 -0.28 12.06
CA LYS A 309 10.91 -1.51 12.74
C LYS A 309 9.72 -1.26 13.67
N ALA A 310 9.76 -0.17 14.44
CA ALA A 310 8.69 0.20 15.35
C ALA A 310 7.39 0.54 14.58
N HIS A 311 7.49 1.28 13.48
CA HIS A 311 6.33 1.58 12.62
C HIS A 311 5.73 0.30 12.02
N ASP A 312 6.55 -0.61 11.50
CA ASP A 312 6.10 -1.90 10.95
C ASP A 312 5.39 -2.75 12.00
N LEU A 313 5.99 -2.89 13.19
CA LEU A 313 5.42 -3.66 14.30
C LEU A 313 4.09 -3.05 14.77
N ARG A 314 3.99 -1.72 14.87
CA ARG A 314 2.77 -1.02 15.24
C ARG A 314 1.65 -1.27 14.24
N ILE A 315 1.94 -1.18 12.94
CA ILE A 315 0.95 -1.43 11.87
C ILE A 315 0.48 -2.89 11.88
N LYS A 316 1.37 -3.83 12.24
CA LYS A 316 1.03 -5.26 12.39
C LYS A 316 0.28 -5.57 13.70
N GLY A 317 0.01 -4.59 14.56
CA GLY A 317 -0.66 -4.79 15.84
C GLY A 317 0.24 -5.40 16.93
N GLN A 318 1.55 -5.51 16.70
CA GLN A 318 2.55 -6.05 17.63
C GLN A 318 3.03 -4.95 18.58
N ALA A 319 2.12 -4.45 19.42
CA ALA A 319 2.34 -3.24 20.19
C ALA A 319 3.47 -3.37 21.24
N PHE A 320 3.61 -4.50 21.90
CA PHE A 320 4.67 -4.71 22.91
C PHE A 320 6.07 -4.69 22.28
N GLU A 321 6.22 -5.28 21.11
CA GLU A 321 7.48 -5.27 20.36
C GLU A 321 7.75 -3.87 19.77
N ALA A 322 6.68 -3.16 19.33
CA ALA A 322 6.78 -1.79 18.86
C ALA A 322 7.29 -0.85 19.95
N VAL A 323 6.80 -0.98 21.19
CA VAL A 323 7.30 -0.22 22.35
C VAL A 323 8.81 -0.39 22.52
N LYS A 324 9.31 -1.63 22.48
CA LYS A 324 10.76 -1.92 22.59
C LYS A 324 11.54 -1.26 21.45
N ALA A 325 11.01 -1.33 20.23
CA ALA A 325 11.66 -0.75 19.05
C ALA A 325 11.64 0.79 19.09
N TYR A 326 10.55 1.44 19.53
CA TYR A 326 10.50 2.89 19.72
C TYR A 326 11.48 3.37 20.80
N LYS A 327 11.57 2.68 21.93
CA LYS A 327 12.56 3.01 22.96
C LYS A 327 14.00 2.95 22.40
N LYS A 328 14.30 1.95 21.57
CA LYS A 328 15.59 1.86 20.88
C LYS A 328 15.77 2.99 19.88
N ALA A 329 14.74 3.38 19.12
CA ALA A 329 14.81 4.51 18.20
C ALA A 329 15.06 5.82 18.94
N ILE A 330 14.37 6.07 20.06
CA ILE A 330 14.55 7.26 20.92
C ILE A 330 15.96 7.33 21.48
N SER A 331 16.55 6.18 21.88
CA SER A 331 17.94 6.18 22.36
C SER A 331 18.97 6.55 21.29
N GLN A 332 18.65 6.33 20.00
CA GLN A 332 19.50 6.72 18.86
C GLN A 332 19.23 8.16 18.39
N GLU A 333 18.00 8.64 18.51
CA GLU A 333 17.54 9.96 18.08
C GLU A 333 16.79 10.66 19.23
N PRO A 334 17.45 11.02 20.34
CA PRO A 334 16.76 11.56 21.53
C PRO A 334 16.10 12.92 21.29
N GLY A 335 16.56 13.69 20.31
CA GLY A 335 15.99 14.97 19.89
C GLY A 335 14.76 14.85 18.97
N ASN A 336 14.35 13.65 18.59
CA ASN A 336 13.18 13.43 17.74
C ASN A 336 11.92 13.27 18.60
N ALA A 337 11.22 14.38 18.85
CA ALA A 337 10.02 14.41 19.67
C ALA A 337 8.90 13.49 19.16
N TYR A 338 8.78 13.31 17.85
CA TYR A 338 7.74 12.47 17.27
C TYR A 338 7.89 10.97 17.55
N LEU A 339 9.12 10.49 17.79
CA LEU A 339 9.32 9.10 18.24
C LEU A 339 8.64 8.83 19.58
N ARG A 340 8.65 9.85 20.48
CA ARG A 340 7.94 9.78 21.76
C ARG A 340 6.44 9.84 21.58
N VAL A 341 5.94 10.65 20.64
CA VAL A 341 4.51 10.68 20.27
C VAL A 341 4.06 9.28 19.80
N PHE A 342 4.80 8.64 18.90
CA PHE A 342 4.47 7.29 18.43
C PHE A 342 4.54 6.23 19.54
N LEU A 343 5.48 6.39 20.48
CA LEU A 343 5.57 5.52 21.66
C LEU A 343 4.35 5.72 22.57
N ALA A 344 3.95 6.97 22.81
CA ALA A 344 2.77 7.33 23.58
C ALA A 344 1.49 6.74 22.96
N ASP A 345 1.30 6.92 21.63
CA ASP A 345 0.19 6.32 20.91
C ASP A 345 0.17 4.79 21.02
N THR A 346 1.36 4.17 21.01
CA THR A 346 1.49 2.72 21.15
C THR A 346 1.12 2.26 22.57
N TYR A 347 1.53 3.00 23.60
CA TYR A 347 1.11 2.74 24.98
C TYR A 347 -0.40 2.92 25.16
N SER A 348 -0.96 3.98 24.56
CA SER A 348 -2.40 4.24 24.57
C SER A 348 -3.20 3.07 23.96
N ALA A 349 -2.73 2.53 22.85
CA ALA A 349 -3.38 1.42 22.17
C ALA A 349 -3.44 0.12 23.00
N VAL A 350 -2.54 -0.06 23.99
CA VAL A 350 -2.53 -1.20 24.90
C VAL A 350 -3.05 -0.84 26.31
N GLY A 351 -3.68 0.32 26.47
CA GLY A 351 -4.30 0.75 27.72
C GLY A 351 -3.35 1.25 28.81
N GLN A 352 -2.06 1.43 28.48
CA GLN A 352 -1.04 1.97 29.40
C GLN A 352 -1.10 3.51 29.43
N THR A 353 -2.17 4.02 30.05
CA THR A 353 -2.53 5.45 30.06
C THR A 353 -1.45 6.33 30.70
N LYS A 354 -0.87 5.90 31.82
CA LYS A 354 0.15 6.68 32.55
C LYS A 354 1.41 6.83 31.71
N GLU A 355 1.88 5.75 31.11
CA GLU A 355 3.04 5.70 30.24
C GLU A 355 2.80 6.53 28.96
N ALA A 356 1.59 6.48 28.40
CA ALA A 356 1.24 7.28 27.23
C ALA A 356 1.35 8.79 27.53
N VAL A 357 0.77 9.26 28.64
CA VAL A 357 0.84 10.67 29.04
C VAL A 357 2.29 11.09 29.30
N ALA A 358 3.06 10.25 30.01
CA ALA A 358 4.46 10.56 30.30
C ALA A 358 5.31 10.75 29.02
N GLU A 359 5.08 9.93 27.99
CA GLU A 359 5.80 10.06 26.71
C GLU A 359 5.33 11.26 25.87
N TYR A 360 4.04 11.62 25.92
CA TYR A 360 3.58 12.89 25.30
C TYR A 360 4.22 14.12 25.98
N GLU A 361 4.28 14.15 27.32
CA GLU A 361 4.94 15.23 28.06
C GLU A 361 6.44 15.28 27.79
N ALA A 362 7.07 14.11 27.68
CA ALA A 362 8.48 13.99 27.28
C ALA A 362 8.71 14.50 25.84
N ALA A 363 7.78 14.27 24.91
CA ALA A 363 7.85 14.83 23.56
C ALA A 363 7.80 16.36 23.58
N ILE A 364 6.90 16.93 24.37
CA ILE A 364 6.80 18.39 24.59
C ILE A 364 8.10 18.93 25.21
N SER A 365 8.71 18.20 26.15
CA SER A 365 9.97 18.61 26.75
C SER A 365 11.14 18.65 25.76
N VAL A 366 11.11 17.83 24.70
CA VAL A 366 12.10 17.83 23.62
C VAL A 366 11.92 19.02 22.68
N ASP A 367 10.70 19.38 22.34
CA ASP A 367 10.37 20.47 21.39
C ASP A 367 9.15 21.28 21.88
N GLY A 368 9.36 22.02 22.98
CA GLY A 368 8.32 22.81 23.62
C GLY A 368 7.81 24.01 22.82
N GLY A 369 8.49 24.38 21.74
CA GLY A 369 8.03 25.43 20.81
C GLY A 369 7.04 24.93 19.76
N ASN A 370 6.78 23.62 19.67
CA ASN A 370 5.93 23.01 18.66
C ASN A 370 4.48 22.89 19.14
N PRO A 371 3.53 23.73 18.68
CA PRO A 371 2.14 23.67 19.10
C PRO A 371 1.46 22.34 18.78
N GLY A 372 1.92 21.63 17.72
CA GLY A 372 1.39 20.33 17.31
C GLY A 372 1.55 19.25 18.39
N LEU A 373 2.58 19.30 19.21
CA LEU A 373 2.80 18.32 20.30
C LEU A 373 1.76 18.49 21.41
N TYR A 374 1.48 19.72 21.81
CA TYR A 374 0.42 20.05 22.78
C TYR A 374 -0.95 19.66 22.24
N MET A 375 -1.22 19.97 20.97
CA MET A 375 -2.47 19.59 20.30
C MET A 375 -2.65 18.07 20.24
N THR A 376 -1.56 17.31 20.09
CA THR A 376 -1.59 15.84 20.10
C THR A 376 -1.96 15.31 21.50
N LEU A 377 -1.36 15.84 22.56
CA LEU A 377 -1.72 15.48 23.94
C LEU A 377 -3.16 15.90 24.26
N ALA A 378 -3.59 17.09 23.81
CA ALA A 378 -4.97 17.53 23.95
C ALA A 378 -5.96 16.58 23.27
N ALA A 379 -5.69 16.17 22.03
CA ALA A 379 -6.49 15.18 21.31
C ALA A 379 -6.53 13.81 22.00
N TYR A 380 -5.44 13.40 22.65
CA TYR A 380 -5.45 12.22 23.51
C TYR A 380 -6.43 12.37 24.67
N TYR A 381 -6.41 13.51 25.40
CA TYR A 381 -7.34 13.77 26.49
C TYR A 381 -8.80 13.89 26.01
N GLU A 382 -9.06 14.43 24.82
CA GLU A 382 -10.40 14.42 24.23
C GLU A 382 -10.93 12.98 24.06
N ARG A 383 -10.13 12.09 23.47
CA ARG A 383 -10.49 10.66 23.28
C ARG A 383 -10.72 9.96 24.63
N SER A 384 -10.00 10.36 25.66
CA SER A 384 -10.14 9.86 27.03
C SER A 384 -11.29 10.53 27.81
N LYS A 385 -12.05 11.45 27.17
CA LYS A 385 -13.15 12.22 27.78
C LYS A 385 -12.70 13.14 28.93
N GLU A 386 -11.43 13.47 28.98
CA GLU A 386 -10.84 14.39 29.99
C GLU A 386 -10.83 15.82 29.45
N THR A 387 -12.02 16.37 29.19
CA THR A 387 -12.23 17.64 28.46
C THR A 387 -11.45 18.82 29.06
N GLN A 388 -11.39 18.95 30.40
CA GLN A 388 -10.67 20.06 31.04
C GLN A 388 -9.15 19.96 30.79
N LYS A 389 -8.58 18.76 30.80
CA LYS A 389 -7.17 18.59 30.49
C LYS A 389 -6.91 18.88 29.01
N ALA A 390 -7.81 18.46 28.12
CA ALA A 390 -7.70 18.77 26.70
C ALA A 390 -7.68 20.30 26.45
N ILE A 391 -8.61 21.06 27.07
CA ILE A 391 -8.65 22.52 26.94
C ILE A 391 -7.34 23.13 27.42
N LYS A 392 -6.80 22.69 28.55
CA LYS A 392 -5.53 23.18 29.09
C LYS A 392 -4.36 22.99 28.13
N GLU A 393 -4.27 21.79 27.49
CA GLU A 393 -3.20 21.54 26.52
C GLU A 393 -3.38 22.34 25.23
N TYR A 394 -4.62 22.57 24.77
CA TYR A 394 -4.89 23.48 23.65
C TYR A 394 -4.53 24.96 24.01
N GLU A 395 -4.75 25.39 25.24
CA GLU A 395 -4.30 26.71 25.71
C GLU A 395 -2.76 26.80 25.69
N ARG A 396 -2.05 25.76 26.11
CA ARG A 396 -0.58 25.70 25.99
C ARG A 396 -0.12 25.76 24.53
N ALA A 397 -0.81 25.03 23.61
CA ALA A 397 -0.56 25.12 22.18
C ALA A 397 -0.72 26.57 21.66
N SER A 398 -1.76 27.26 22.11
CA SER A 398 -2.03 28.66 21.77
C SER A 398 -0.88 29.59 22.17
N MET A 399 -0.28 29.38 23.37
CA MET A 399 0.82 30.20 23.87
C MET A 399 2.07 30.10 22.96
N VAL A 400 2.31 28.97 22.30
CA VAL A 400 3.48 28.73 21.44
C VAL A 400 3.17 28.84 19.95
N ALA A 401 1.91 29.05 19.56
CA ALA A 401 1.48 29.08 18.15
C ALA A 401 2.05 30.29 17.35
N GLY A 402 2.51 31.35 18.04
CA GLY A 402 3.03 32.55 17.40
C GLY A 402 2.04 33.18 16.40
N GLU A 403 2.52 33.58 15.23
CA GLU A 403 1.71 34.13 14.13
C GLU A 403 1.24 33.05 13.13
N ASN A 404 1.31 31.77 13.48
CA ASN A 404 0.86 30.68 12.59
C ASN A 404 -0.68 30.65 12.52
N LYS A 405 -1.24 31.36 11.53
CA LYS A 405 -2.68 31.50 11.32
C LYS A 405 -3.39 30.14 11.22
N ALA A 406 -2.81 29.18 10.48
CA ALA A 406 -3.42 27.86 10.28
C ALA A 406 -3.55 27.08 11.60
N VAL A 407 -2.55 27.13 12.47
CA VAL A 407 -2.61 26.53 13.80
C VAL A 407 -3.65 27.22 14.67
N ARG A 408 -3.70 28.57 14.64
CA ARG A 408 -4.69 29.34 15.40
C ARG A 408 -6.13 29.08 14.98
N GLU A 409 -6.38 28.93 13.68
CA GLU A 409 -7.70 28.56 13.15
C GLU A 409 -8.13 27.15 13.62
N GLN A 410 -7.19 26.20 13.66
CA GLN A 410 -7.44 24.86 14.22
C GLN A 410 -7.78 24.94 15.72
N LEU A 411 -7.02 25.70 16.49
CA LEU A 411 -7.26 25.91 17.92
C LEU A 411 -8.61 26.58 18.17
N LEU A 412 -8.95 27.64 17.41
CA LEU A 412 -10.26 28.29 17.47
C LEU A 412 -11.41 27.31 17.25
N LYS A 413 -11.27 26.44 16.24
CA LYS A 413 -12.26 25.39 15.96
C LYS A 413 -12.39 24.45 17.16
N LYS A 414 -11.27 23.98 17.71
CA LYS A 414 -11.25 23.08 18.87
C LYS A 414 -11.86 23.69 20.11
N PHE A 415 -11.55 24.95 20.44
CA PHE A 415 -12.15 25.65 21.56
C PHE A 415 -13.68 25.84 21.40
N LYS A 416 -14.18 26.10 20.19
CA LYS A 416 -15.61 26.13 19.89
C LYS A 416 -16.29 24.79 20.11
N GLU A 417 -15.68 23.71 19.59
CA GLU A 417 -16.16 22.33 19.74
C GLU A 417 -16.26 21.93 21.22
N LEU A 418 -15.26 22.30 22.04
CA LEU A 418 -15.18 22.00 23.45
C LEU A 418 -15.95 23.03 24.36
N LYS A 419 -16.64 23.99 23.75
CA LYS A 419 -17.38 25.07 24.42
C LYS A 419 -16.49 25.93 25.35
N ALA A 420 -15.19 26.03 25.05
CA ALA A 420 -14.21 26.87 25.75
C ALA A 420 -14.27 28.31 25.19
N TYR A 421 -15.40 28.99 25.37
CA TYR A 421 -15.70 30.25 24.70
C TYR A 421 -14.72 31.39 25.01
N SER A 422 -14.15 31.44 26.22
CA SER A 422 -13.14 32.44 26.60
C SER A 422 -11.85 32.25 25.77
N ALA A 423 -11.35 31.00 25.63
CA ALA A 423 -10.20 30.68 24.82
C ALA A 423 -10.47 30.92 23.34
N ALA A 424 -11.65 30.53 22.84
CA ALA A 424 -12.07 30.79 21.46
C ALA A 424 -12.08 32.30 21.13
N LYS A 425 -12.56 33.17 22.04
CA LYS A 425 -12.54 34.63 21.85
C LYS A 425 -11.11 35.17 21.76
N LYS A 426 -10.20 34.67 22.59
CA LYS A 426 -8.76 35.04 22.52
C LYS A 426 -8.15 34.68 21.20
N GLU A 427 -8.35 33.42 20.72
CA GLU A 427 -7.82 32.97 19.40
C GLU A 427 -8.40 33.81 18.26
N GLN A 428 -9.70 34.10 18.26
CA GLN A 428 -10.30 34.96 17.23
C GLN A 428 -9.66 36.34 17.20
N ALA A 429 -9.34 36.92 18.38
CA ALA A 429 -8.66 38.21 18.45
C ALA A 429 -7.23 38.15 17.88
N GLU A 430 -6.48 37.08 18.17
CA GLU A 430 -5.12 36.89 17.62
C GLU A 430 -5.15 36.68 16.10
N ILE A 431 -6.08 35.88 15.57
CA ILE A 431 -6.27 35.71 14.12
C ILE A 431 -6.55 37.07 13.46
N SER A 432 -7.47 37.89 14.06
CA SER A 432 -7.80 39.22 13.53
C SER A 432 -6.62 40.19 13.55
N LYS A 433 -5.69 40.07 14.51
CA LYS A 433 -4.45 40.88 14.53
C LYS A 433 -3.53 40.47 13.36
N ILE A 434 -3.38 39.16 13.14
CA ILE A 434 -2.56 38.62 12.03
C ILE A 434 -3.12 39.08 10.68
N GLU A 435 -4.44 38.98 10.47
CA GLU A 435 -5.11 39.44 9.26
C GLU A 435 -4.92 40.90 8.96
N LYS A 436 -5.03 41.75 10.01
CA LYS A 436 -4.79 43.20 9.87
C LYS A 436 -3.33 43.48 9.49
N LYS A 437 -2.38 42.77 10.10
CA LYS A 437 -0.95 42.89 9.78
C LYS A 437 -0.67 42.47 8.32
N GLU A 438 -1.21 41.32 7.88
CA GLU A 438 -1.08 40.84 6.51
C GLU A 438 -1.69 41.83 5.49
N ALA A 439 -2.85 42.39 5.79
CA ALA A 439 -3.50 43.41 4.94
C ALA A 439 -2.65 44.68 4.82
N PHE A 440 -2.12 45.17 5.94
CA PHE A 440 -1.24 46.34 5.94
C PHE A 440 0.06 46.10 5.19
N GLU A 441 0.67 44.91 5.30
CA GLU A 441 1.88 44.55 4.55
C GLU A 441 1.63 44.45 3.03
N LYS A 442 0.44 44.01 2.60
CA LYS A 442 0.03 44.01 1.19
C LYS A 442 -0.16 45.42 0.66
N GLU A 443 -0.83 46.28 1.43
CA GLU A 443 -1.03 47.67 1.04
C GLU A 443 0.30 48.42 0.87
N LEU A 444 1.29 48.14 1.75
CA LEU A 444 2.65 48.68 1.62
C LEU A 444 3.40 48.21 0.36
N LYS A 445 3.10 47.00 -0.14
CA LYS A 445 3.73 46.42 -1.33
C LYS A 445 3.01 46.79 -2.62
N GLY A 446 1.85 47.44 -2.54
CA GLY A 446 1.06 47.85 -3.71
C GLY A 446 0.36 46.66 -4.42
N GLU A 447 0.11 45.59 -3.70
CA GLU A 447 -0.61 44.38 -4.18
C GLU A 447 -2.12 44.44 -3.88
#